data_e17441eb09051436db1b9234bb5b1d33
#
_entry.id   e17441eb09051436db1b9234bb5b1d33
#
_cell.length_a   1.000
_cell.length_b   1.000
_cell.length_c   1.000
_cell.angle_alpha   90.00
_cell.angle_beta   90.00
_cell.angle_gamma   90.00
#
_symmetry.space_group_name_H-M   'P 1'
#
loop_
_entity.id
_entity.type
_entity.pdbx_description
1 polymer ?
#
loop_
_entity_poly.entity_id
_entity_poly.type
_entity_poly.pdbx_seq_one_letter_code
_entity_poly.pdbx_strand_id
1 'polypeptide(L)'
;IYFYKSRSIWWIILRSNNLNKTRKDRIMYKSIETVLNCFLMEMYKWEDNANKHIDAGTDIPDEILKQTLKEIYDKYLTDKPRKMGKLECMTVNYPPTFNPNNEKIIEIEEKGSSITVKSDVLYAGMEAQRLYKFKKQAGLWKLDNVNEFDSYDGKWHSIHI
;
A
#
# COMPACT_ATOMS: atom_id res chain seq x y z
N ILE A 1 22.33 23.75 24.00
CA ILE A 1 22.40 24.64 22.82
C ILE A 1 22.61 23.75 21.60
N TYR A 2 21.76 23.92 20.57
CA TYR A 2 21.72 23.28 19.26
C TYR A 2 21.05 21.90 19.19
N PHE A 3 19.80 21.84 18.68
CA PHE A 3 19.44 21.44 17.32
C PHE A 3 17.93 21.61 17.08
N TYR A 4 17.52 22.75 16.53
CA TYR A 4 16.20 22.94 15.94
C TYR A 4 16.40 23.66 14.60
N LYS A 5 16.70 22.90 13.54
CA LYS A 5 16.67 23.43 12.16
C LYS A 5 16.73 22.31 11.11
N SER A 6 15.68 21.49 10.98
CA SER A 6 15.55 20.66 9.76
C SER A 6 14.12 20.43 9.26
N ARG A 7 13.10 20.97 9.97
CA ARG A 7 11.68 20.78 9.53
C ARG A 7 11.21 21.73 8.42
N SER A 8 11.88 22.86 8.20
CA SER A 8 11.42 23.87 7.23
C SER A 8 11.86 23.64 5.79
N ILE A 9 12.95 22.92 5.54
CA ILE A 9 13.49 22.69 4.19
C ILE A 9 12.65 21.66 3.42
N TRP A 10 12.19 20.62 4.10
CA TRP A 10 11.34 19.58 3.50
C TRP A 10 9.97 20.11 3.05
N TRP A 11 9.38 21.04 3.79
CA TRP A 11 8.14 21.71 3.43
C TRP A 11 8.28 22.61 2.19
N ILE A 12 9.44 23.19 1.98
CA ILE A 12 9.71 24.08 0.82
C ILE A 12 9.92 23.24 -0.44
N ILE A 13 10.59 22.07 -0.35
CA ILE A 13 10.79 21.16 -1.47
C ILE A 13 9.47 20.51 -1.91
N LEU A 14 8.63 20.09 -0.98
CA LEU A 14 7.28 19.57 -1.28
C LEU A 14 6.36 20.64 -1.90
N ARG A 15 6.52 21.92 -1.53
CA ARG A 15 5.77 23.03 -2.13
C ARG A 15 6.26 23.39 -3.53
N SER A 16 7.55 23.34 -3.79
CA SER A 16 8.10 23.67 -5.11
C SER A 16 7.74 22.63 -6.17
N ASN A 17 7.68 21.34 -5.83
CA ASN A 17 7.24 20.28 -6.75
C ASN A 17 5.71 20.31 -7.03
N ASN A 18 4.92 21.01 -6.21
CA ASN A 18 3.47 21.13 -6.41
C ASN A 18 3.04 22.35 -7.25
N LEU A 19 3.91 23.33 -7.46
CA LEU A 19 3.57 24.56 -8.17
C LEU A 19 3.38 24.38 -9.69
N ASN A 20 3.93 23.31 -10.27
CA ASN A 20 3.86 23.02 -11.71
C ASN A 20 2.85 21.92 -12.08
N LYS A 21 2.11 21.35 -11.12
CA LYS A 21 1.11 20.32 -11.39
C LYS A 21 -0.18 20.93 -11.91
N THR A 22 -0.65 20.45 -13.05
CA THR A 22 -1.93 20.88 -13.65
C THR A 22 -3.11 20.47 -12.76
N ARG A 23 -4.29 21.07 -12.98
CA ARG A 23 -5.54 20.64 -12.32
C ARG A 23 -5.83 19.16 -12.56
N LYS A 24 -5.53 18.66 -13.76
CA LYS A 24 -5.69 17.24 -14.14
C LYS A 24 -4.80 16.34 -13.32
N ASP A 25 -3.52 16.71 -13.14
CA ASP A 25 -2.58 15.93 -12.34
C ASP A 25 -3.01 15.87 -10.87
N ARG A 26 -3.47 16.97 -10.29
CA ARG A 26 -3.98 17.02 -8.91
C ARG A 26 -5.19 16.11 -8.70
N ILE A 27 -6.13 16.09 -9.65
CA ILE A 27 -7.30 15.20 -9.60
C ILE A 27 -6.87 13.75 -9.71
N MET A 28 -5.93 13.42 -10.59
CA MET A 28 -5.40 12.08 -10.79
C MET A 28 -4.69 11.57 -9.53
N TYR A 29 -3.80 12.35 -8.94
CA TYR A 29 -3.09 11.95 -7.71
C TYR A 29 -4.03 11.74 -6.54
N LYS A 30 -5.02 12.62 -6.35
CA LYS A 30 -6.05 12.42 -5.34
C LYS A 30 -6.86 11.13 -5.55
N SER A 31 -7.11 10.75 -6.80
CA SER A 31 -7.74 9.46 -7.13
C SER A 31 -6.85 8.28 -6.74
N ILE A 32 -5.55 8.34 -7.01
CA ILE A 32 -4.59 7.29 -6.62
C ILE A 32 -4.47 7.15 -5.12
N GLU A 33 -4.33 8.26 -4.39
CA GLU A 33 -4.32 8.25 -2.92
C GLU A 33 -5.58 7.61 -2.35
N THR A 34 -6.75 7.94 -2.92
CA THR A 34 -8.02 7.35 -2.49
C THR A 34 -8.07 5.85 -2.75
N VAL A 35 -7.65 5.39 -3.93
CA VAL A 35 -7.61 3.95 -4.27
C VAL A 35 -6.66 3.21 -3.32
N LEU A 36 -5.47 3.76 -3.07
CA LEU A 36 -4.51 3.17 -2.15
C LEU A 36 -5.07 3.08 -0.73
N ASN A 37 -5.59 4.18 -0.19
CA ASN A 37 -6.15 4.19 1.17
C ASN A 37 -7.32 3.22 1.33
N CYS A 38 -8.19 3.11 0.32
CA CYS A 38 -9.29 2.13 0.35
C CYS A 38 -8.75 0.70 0.34
N PHE A 39 -7.75 0.39 -0.50
CA PHE A 39 -7.09 -0.91 -0.51
C PHE A 39 -6.47 -1.25 0.85
N LEU A 40 -5.67 -0.34 1.42
CA LEU A 40 -5.04 -0.53 2.73
C LEU A 40 -6.09 -0.78 3.82
N MET A 41 -7.19 -0.03 3.82
CA MET A 41 -8.26 -0.17 4.80
C MET A 41 -8.99 -1.51 4.68
N GLU A 42 -9.30 -1.96 3.46
CA GLU A 42 -10.01 -3.24 3.27
C GLU A 42 -9.08 -4.42 3.60
N MET A 43 -7.81 -4.37 3.22
CA MET A 43 -6.82 -5.38 3.61
C MET A 43 -6.61 -5.44 5.13
N TYR A 44 -6.51 -4.26 5.78
CA TYR A 44 -6.42 -4.19 7.24
C TYR A 44 -7.61 -4.88 7.91
N LYS A 45 -8.83 -4.54 7.50
CA LYS A 45 -10.05 -5.12 8.06
C LYS A 45 -10.11 -6.63 7.85
N TRP A 46 -9.66 -7.11 6.70
CA TRP A 46 -9.63 -8.54 6.38
C TRP A 46 -8.66 -9.29 7.32
N GLU A 47 -7.42 -8.83 7.49
CA GLU A 47 -6.44 -9.44 8.39
C GLU A 47 -6.84 -9.31 9.87
N ASP A 48 -7.31 -8.13 10.28
CA ASP A 48 -7.74 -7.86 11.67
C ASP A 48 -8.93 -8.74 12.08
N ASN A 49 -9.90 -8.92 11.18
CA ASN A 49 -11.03 -9.81 11.41
C ASN A 49 -10.59 -11.28 11.55
N ALA A 50 -9.70 -11.75 10.69
CA ALA A 50 -9.16 -13.11 10.78
C ALA A 50 -8.40 -13.31 12.09
N ASN A 51 -7.54 -12.36 12.48
CA ASN A 51 -6.80 -12.41 13.75
C ASN A 51 -7.74 -12.46 14.97
N LYS A 52 -8.80 -11.65 15.01
CA LYS A 52 -9.80 -11.68 16.10
C LYS A 52 -10.47 -13.04 16.26
N HIS A 53 -10.74 -13.73 15.16
CA HIS A 53 -11.30 -15.09 15.21
C HIS A 53 -10.27 -16.10 15.75
N ILE A 54 -9.01 -16.00 15.31
CA ILE A 54 -7.91 -16.84 15.83
C ILE A 54 -7.77 -16.63 17.36
N ASP A 55 -7.73 -15.38 17.81
CA ASP A 55 -7.59 -15.03 19.23
C ASP A 55 -8.78 -15.51 20.08
N ALA A 56 -9.98 -15.52 19.49
CA ALA A 56 -11.20 -16.03 20.14
C ALA A 56 -11.31 -17.57 20.12
N GLY A 57 -10.36 -18.27 19.47
CA GLY A 57 -10.42 -19.72 19.27
C GLY A 57 -11.55 -20.17 18.36
N THR A 58 -11.97 -19.27 17.44
CA THR A 58 -13.02 -19.54 16.43
C THR A 58 -12.38 -19.48 15.06
N ASP A 59 -12.61 -20.51 14.24
CA ASP A 59 -12.05 -20.56 12.88
C ASP A 59 -13.03 -19.97 11.86
N ILE A 60 -12.51 -19.13 10.98
CA ILE A 60 -13.21 -18.77 9.74
C ILE A 60 -12.81 -19.82 8.69
N PRO A 61 -13.77 -20.47 8.00
CA PRO A 61 -13.43 -21.40 6.92
C PRO A 61 -12.55 -20.74 5.85
N ASP A 62 -11.50 -21.45 5.42
CA ASP A 62 -10.54 -20.95 4.41
C ASP A 62 -11.21 -20.48 3.12
N GLU A 63 -12.31 -21.13 2.71
CA GLU A 63 -13.08 -20.76 1.53
C GLU A 63 -13.71 -19.36 1.68
N ILE A 64 -14.16 -19.01 2.89
CA ILE A 64 -14.74 -17.68 3.17
C ILE A 64 -13.61 -16.63 3.18
N LEU A 65 -12.49 -16.92 3.81
CA LEU A 65 -11.32 -16.05 3.80
C LEU A 65 -10.81 -15.82 2.37
N LYS A 66 -10.73 -16.87 1.55
CA LYS A 66 -10.35 -16.77 0.14
C LYS A 66 -11.32 -15.95 -0.67
N GLN A 67 -12.62 -16.19 -0.49
CA GLN A 67 -13.66 -15.48 -1.25
C GLN A 67 -13.62 -13.98 -0.95
N THR A 68 -13.57 -13.61 0.33
CA THR A 68 -13.54 -12.19 0.74
C THR A 68 -12.23 -11.50 0.31
N LEU A 69 -11.08 -12.19 0.36
CA LEU A 69 -9.82 -11.67 -0.15
C LEU A 69 -9.85 -11.49 -1.68
N LYS A 70 -10.46 -12.45 -2.39
CA LYS A 70 -10.64 -12.36 -3.84
C LYS A 70 -11.46 -11.14 -4.24
N GLU A 71 -12.52 -10.82 -3.51
CA GLU A 71 -13.34 -9.62 -3.76
C GLU A 71 -12.53 -8.32 -3.62
N ILE A 72 -11.64 -8.23 -2.62
CA ILE A 72 -10.71 -7.10 -2.48
C ILE A 72 -9.75 -7.04 -3.68
N TYR A 73 -9.21 -8.18 -4.10
CA TYR A 73 -8.27 -8.25 -5.22
C TYR A 73 -8.93 -7.87 -6.55
N ASP A 74 -10.09 -8.40 -6.84
CA ASP A 74 -10.86 -8.06 -8.06
C ASP A 74 -11.18 -6.56 -8.13
N LYS A 75 -11.38 -5.93 -6.97
CA LYS A 75 -11.67 -4.50 -6.88
C LYS A 75 -10.46 -3.61 -7.08
N TYR A 76 -9.31 -3.97 -6.52
CA TYR A 76 -8.16 -3.05 -6.44
C TYR A 76 -6.95 -3.47 -7.25
N LEU A 77 -6.75 -4.75 -7.57
CA LEU A 77 -5.55 -5.25 -8.23
C LEU A 77 -5.76 -5.46 -9.73
N THR A 78 -4.65 -5.43 -10.48
CA THR A 78 -4.63 -5.86 -11.89
C THR A 78 -4.83 -7.38 -11.99
N ASP A 79 -5.36 -7.86 -13.13
CA ASP A 79 -5.67 -9.29 -13.35
C ASP A 79 -4.42 -10.16 -13.63
N LYS A 80 -3.22 -9.62 -13.41
CA LYS A 80 -2.00 -10.42 -13.65
C LYS A 80 -1.94 -11.63 -12.71
N PRO A 81 -1.44 -12.79 -13.18
CA PRO A 81 -1.18 -13.94 -12.33
C PRO A 81 -0.20 -13.58 -11.21
N ARG A 82 -0.53 -13.93 -9.95
CA ARG A 82 0.30 -13.74 -8.77
C ARG A 82 0.62 -15.08 -8.15
N LYS A 83 1.78 -15.64 -8.55
CA LYS A 83 2.28 -16.87 -7.94
C LYS A 83 2.69 -16.63 -6.50
N MET A 84 2.35 -17.55 -5.61
CA MET A 84 2.61 -17.47 -4.16
C MET A 84 2.01 -16.22 -3.47
N GLY A 85 0.97 -15.63 -4.06
CA GLY A 85 0.21 -14.57 -3.42
C GLY A 85 -0.64 -15.08 -2.26
N LYS A 86 -1.20 -14.15 -1.48
CA LYS A 86 -2.05 -14.51 -0.31
C LYS A 86 -3.24 -15.41 -0.68
N LEU A 87 -3.78 -15.32 -1.91
CA LEU A 87 -4.86 -16.20 -2.38
C LEU A 87 -4.43 -17.67 -2.53
N GLU A 88 -3.17 -17.92 -2.85
CA GLU A 88 -2.64 -19.29 -2.98
C GLU A 88 -2.15 -19.84 -1.64
N CYS A 89 -1.47 -19.01 -0.86
CA CYS A 89 -0.78 -19.41 0.37
C CYS A 89 -1.53 -19.03 1.67
N MET A 90 -2.73 -18.48 1.59
CA MET A 90 -3.60 -18.09 2.72
C MET A 90 -2.86 -17.74 4.01
N THR A 91 -2.08 -16.65 3.98
CA THR A 91 -1.36 -16.17 5.15
C THR A 91 -2.07 -14.96 5.75
N VAL A 92 -2.33 -15.03 7.05
CA VAL A 92 -2.81 -13.91 7.86
C VAL A 92 -1.67 -13.48 8.76
N ASN A 93 -1.29 -12.22 8.71
CA ASN A 93 -0.18 -11.70 9.50
C ASN A 93 -0.69 -10.98 10.76
N TYR A 94 0.10 -11.06 11.82
CA TYR A 94 -0.09 -10.28 13.03
C TYR A 94 1.21 -9.56 13.41
N PRO A 95 1.21 -8.22 13.53
CA PRO A 95 0.10 -7.31 13.19
C PRO A 95 -0.27 -7.36 11.70
N PRO A 96 -1.46 -6.83 11.31
CA PRO A 96 -1.86 -6.76 9.90
C PRO A 96 -0.81 -6.08 9.01
N THR A 97 -0.54 -6.67 7.84
CA THR A 97 0.50 -6.20 6.90
C THR A 97 0.25 -4.77 6.43
N PHE A 98 -1.02 -4.46 6.15
CA PHE A 98 -1.44 -3.15 5.65
C PHE A 98 -2.27 -2.44 6.71
N ASN A 99 -1.75 -1.32 7.25
CA ASN A 99 -2.47 -0.51 8.21
C ASN A 99 -2.40 0.96 7.77
N PRO A 100 -3.53 1.55 7.32
CA PRO A 100 -3.55 2.94 6.84
C PRO A 100 -3.16 3.96 7.91
N ASN A 101 -3.30 3.64 9.20
CA ASN A 101 -2.90 4.53 10.29
C ASN A 101 -1.38 4.56 10.51
N ASN A 102 -0.68 3.52 10.06
CA ASN A 102 0.77 3.37 10.22
C ASN A 102 1.52 3.63 8.91
N GLU A 103 0.83 4.11 7.89
CA GLU A 103 1.41 4.32 6.57
C GLU A 103 1.18 5.76 6.09
N LYS A 104 2.24 6.41 5.63
CA LYS A 104 2.20 7.80 5.17
C LYS A 104 2.76 7.91 3.77
N ILE A 105 1.94 8.36 2.82
CA ILE A 105 2.38 8.67 1.46
C ILE A 105 3.36 9.84 1.50
N ILE A 106 4.54 9.64 0.92
CA ILE A 106 5.60 10.67 0.86
C ILE A 106 5.88 11.16 -0.56
N GLU A 107 5.59 10.33 -1.58
CA GLU A 107 5.84 10.69 -2.97
C GLU A 107 4.86 9.99 -3.91
N ILE A 108 4.43 10.68 -4.97
CA ILE A 108 3.67 10.12 -6.08
C ILE A 108 4.35 10.55 -7.38
N GLU A 109 4.77 9.57 -8.18
CA GLU A 109 5.50 9.79 -9.43
C GLU A 109 4.81 9.09 -10.60
N GLU A 110 4.60 9.81 -11.69
CA GLU A 110 4.12 9.24 -12.95
C GLU A 110 5.31 8.82 -13.83
N LYS A 111 5.31 7.57 -14.27
CA LYS A 111 6.33 7.01 -15.17
C LYS A 111 5.65 6.33 -16.36
N GLY A 112 5.54 7.07 -17.47
CA GLY A 112 4.87 6.57 -18.69
C GLY A 112 3.39 6.23 -18.42
N SER A 113 3.02 4.96 -18.55
CA SER A 113 1.65 4.47 -18.33
C SER A 113 1.39 3.97 -16.91
N SER A 114 2.32 4.18 -15.96
CA SER A 114 2.20 3.75 -14.58
C SER A 114 2.39 4.90 -13.60
N ILE A 115 1.80 4.76 -12.42
CA ILE A 115 2.04 5.65 -11.28
C ILE A 115 2.68 4.83 -10.18
N THR A 116 3.71 5.39 -9.56
CA THR A 116 4.35 4.83 -8.38
C THR A 116 4.06 5.72 -7.19
N VAL A 117 3.58 5.12 -6.11
CA VAL A 117 3.38 5.78 -4.81
C VAL A 117 4.41 5.23 -3.84
N LYS A 118 5.19 6.12 -3.22
CA LYS A 118 6.13 5.78 -2.15
C LYS A 118 5.54 6.18 -0.81
N SER A 119 5.65 5.31 0.17
CA SER A 119 5.20 5.57 1.54
C SER A 119 6.26 5.20 2.57
N ASP A 120 6.23 5.90 3.70
CA ASP A 120 6.88 5.46 4.93
C ASP A 120 5.88 4.65 5.75
N VAL A 121 6.32 3.54 6.31
CA VAL A 121 5.49 2.56 7.03
C VAL A 121 6.12 2.26 8.39
N LEU A 122 5.28 2.20 9.42
CA LEU A 122 5.65 1.61 10.71
C LEU A 122 4.99 0.24 10.82
N TYR A 123 5.76 -0.83 10.62
CA TYR A 123 5.29 -2.20 10.69
C TYR A 123 5.98 -2.99 11.80
N ALA A 124 5.21 -3.58 12.70
CA ALA A 124 5.72 -4.33 13.86
C ALA A 124 6.78 -3.56 14.69
N GLY A 125 6.65 -2.23 14.77
CA GLY A 125 7.59 -1.35 15.47
C GLY A 125 8.86 -0.98 14.68
N MET A 126 8.98 -1.43 13.44
CA MET A 126 10.10 -1.12 12.55
C MET A 126 9.67 -0.14 11.45
N GLU A 127 10.54 0.83 11.18
CA GLU A 127 10.37 1.73 10.03
C GLU A 127 10.76 1.02 8.74
N ALA A 128 9.91 1.12 7.73
CA ALA A 128 10.12 0.59 6.39
C ALA A 128 9.64 1.58 5.33
N GLN A 129 9.97 1.33 4.08
CA GLN A 129 9.42 2.06 2.94
C GLN A 129 8.75 1.10 1.98
N ARG A 130 7.62 1.53 1.39
CA ARG A 130 6.90 0.76 0.37
C ARG A 130 6.75 1.54 -0.92
N LEU A 131 6.77 0.80 -2.03
CA LEU A 131 6.46 1.30 -3.37
C LEU A 131 5.23 0.56 -3.90
N TYR A 132 4.18 1.29 -4.17
CA TYR A 132 2.95 0.81 -4.79
C TYR A 132 2.93 1.22 -6.25
N LYS A 133 2.94 0.25 -7.15
CA LYS A 133 2.88 0.51 -8.60
C LYS A 133 1.47 0.31 -9.11
N PHE A 134 0.91 1.37 -9.70
CA PHE A 134 -0.41 1.37 -10.30
C PHE A 134 -0.31 1.36 -11.83
N LYS A 135 -1.25 0.67 -12.47
CA LYS A 135 -1.48 0.66 -13.91
C LYS A 135 -2.95 0.86 -14.21
N LYS A 136 -3.25 1.39 -15.39
CA LYS A 136 -4.63 1.44 -15.88
C LYS A 136 -5.05 0.10 -16.45
N GLN A 137 -6.23 -0.38 -16.01
CA GLN A 137 -6.90 -1.55 -16.54
C GLN A 137 -8.38 -1.22 -16.71
N ALA A 138 -8.94 -1.38 -17.90
CA ALA A 138 -10.32 -1.00 -18.23
C ALA A 138 -10.67 0.45 -17.81
N GLY A 139 -9.72 1.38 -17.96
CA GLY A 139 -9.91 2.80 -17.61
C GLY A 139 -9.73 3.14 -16.12
N LEU A 140 -9.61 2.15 -15.25
CA LEU A 140 -9.43 2.32 -13.81
C LEU A 140 -7.97 2.13 -13.40
N TRP A 141 -7.54 2.89 -12.39
CA TRP A 141 -6.25 2.65 -11.75
C TRP A 141 -6.34 1.43 -10.84
N LYS A 142 -5.48 0.45 -11.10
CA LYS A 142 -5.37 -0.80 -10.36
C LYS A 142 -3.96 -0.97 -9.84
N LEU A 143 -3.83 -1.49 -8.63
CA LEU A 143 -2.55 -1.83 -8.03
C LEU A 143 -1.95 -3.04 -8.74
N ASP A 144 -0.75 -2.87 -9.28
CA ASP A 144 -0.04 -3.91 -10.04
C ASP A 144 0.99 -4.66 -9.20
N ASN A 145 1.71 -3.93 -8.36
CA ASN A 145 2.76 -4.51 -7.51
C ASN A 145 2.98 -3.68 -6.25
N VAL A 146 3.45 -4.32 -5.19
CA VAL A 146 3.93 -3.71 -3.96
C VAL A 146 5.32 -4.22 -3.67
N ASN A 147 6.26 -3.31 -3.41
CA ASN A 147 7.61 -3.63 -2.96
C ASN A 147 7.88 -2.97 -1.62
N GLU A 148 8.69 -3.62 -0.79
CA GLU A 148 9.20 -3.06 0.46
C GLU A 148 10.72 -2.96 0.40
N PHE A 149 11.27 -1.88 0.93
CA PHE A 149 12.70 -1.68 0.99
C PHE A 149 13.28 -2.44 2.17
N ASP A 150 14.21 -3.33 1.89
CA ASP A 150 15.00 -4.00 2.92
C ASP A 150 16.29 -3.21 3.17
N SER A 151 16.41 -2.65 4.37
CA SER A 151 17.59 -1.89 4.77
C SER A 151 18.83 -2.76 4.97
N TYR A 152 18.67 -4.06 5.14
CA TYR A 152 19.78 -4.99 5.35
C TYR A 152 20.59 -5.22 4.07
N ASP A 153 19.91 -5.47 2.94
CA ASP A 153 20.57 -5.69 1.65
C ASP A 153 20.50 -4.48 0.70
N GLY A 154 19.80 -3.42 1.10
CA GLY A 154 19.65 -2.19 0.33
C GLY A 154 18.79 -2.33 -0.93
N LYS A 155 17.89 -3.32 -0.99
CA LYS A 155 17.08 -3.63 -2.17
C LYS A 155 15.57 -3.57 -1.91
N TRP A 156 14.85 -3.43 -3.01
CA TRP A 156 13.39 -3.52 -3.01
C TRP A 156 12.95 -4.95 -3.29
N HIS A 157 12.20 -5.52 -2.36
CA HIS A 157 11.63 -6.87 -2.49
C HIS A 157 10.13 -6.81 -2.70
N SER A 158 9.60 -7.71 -3.53
CA SER A 158 8.16 -7.80 -3.76
C SER A 158 7.45 -8.35 -2.53
N ILE A 159 6.41 -7.64 -2.07
CA ILE A 159 5.47 -8.18 -1.09
C ILE A 159 4.46 -9.05 -1.82
N HIS A 160 4.22 -10.23 -1.30
CA HIS A 160 3.19 -11.13 -1.80
C HIS A 160 1.79 -10.64 -1.44
N ILE A 161 1.07 -10.18 -2.47
CA ILE A 161 -0.34 -9.78 -2.39
C ILE A 161 -1.16 -10.69 -3.27
#